data_8e0a982c0f0f3f04fee4453deb079d55
#
_entry.id   8e0a982c0f0f3f04fee4453deb079d55
#
_cell.length_a   1.000
_cell.length_b   1.000
_cell.length_c   1.000
_cell.angle_alpha   90.00
_cell.angle_beta   90.00
_cell.angle_gamma   90.00
#
_symmetry.space_group_name_H-M   'P 1'
#
loop_
_entity.id
_entity.type
_entity.pdbx_description
1 polymer ?
#
loop_
_entity_poly.entity_id
_entity_poly.type
_entity_poly.pdbx_seq_one_letter_code
_entity_poly.pdbx_strand_id
1 'polypeptide(L)'
;MKTESEKVKKKPYLSDLDRKLLNKEFALQFIDRDLLKYIALVLMTLGHWALDIYAIIRSKPFVQFSIAAQYFAPPVFFFFITEGYHYTKSKSKYAIRLLIFAVITQIPHSMTQPGGLTLYDLFLRWSVLMTLFLGLVALIVLHCEWKLPLRLLTIAALMGMSWLLNCEWAVSGIMIMLLFDLLRDKPLLRLTSYIVLMLAVISVTIGSFPDAAVFFRYLLPVWSAGIVITFFYNGMLNFGFGDEGE
;
A
#
# COMPACT_ATOMS: atom_id res chain seq x y z
N MET A 1 22.20 6.73 23.36
CA MET A 1 21.49 6.33 22.11
C MET A 1 21.36 7.58 21.25
N LYS A 2 21.97 7.65 20.03
CA LYS A 2 21.81 8.83 19.15
C LYS A 2 20.40 8.82 18.58
N THR A 3 19.73 9.96 18.59
CA THR A 3 18.41 10.10 18.00
C THR A 3 18.42 9.79 16.50
N GLU A 4 17.32 9.32 15.94
CA GLU A 4 17.19 8.96 14.51
C GLU A 4 17.50 10.17 13.60
N SER A 5 17.14 11.37 14.04
CA SER A 5 17.50 12.65 13.43
C SER A 5 19.02 12.90 13.32
N GLU A 6 19.80 12.54 14.35
CA GLU A 6 21.28 12.64 14.29
C GLU A 6 21.89 11.64 13.30
N LYS A 7 21.27 10.45 13.14
CA LYS A 7 21.72 9.44 12.16
C LYS A 7 21.46 9.91 10.72
N VAL A 8 20.34 10.58 10.46
CA VAL A 8 20.00 11.12 9.14
C VAL A 8 20.94 12.27 8.74
N LYS A 9 21.29 13.17 9.69
CA LYS A 9 22.24 14.29 9.45
C LYS A 9 23.63 13.83 9.00
N LYS A 10 24.02 12.59 9.29
CA LYS A 10 25.35 12.03 8.94
C LYS A 10 25.42 11.28 7.61
N LYS A 11 24.32 11.18 6.85
CA LYS A 11 24.30 10.49 5.56
C LYS A 11 24.61 11.48 4.40
N PRO A 12 25.86 11.58 3.92
CA PRO A 12 26.27 12.62 2.95
C PRO A 12 25.64 12.45 1.55
N TYR A 13 25.09 11.26 1.27
CA TYR A 13 24.45 10.93 -0.02
C TYR A 13 22.98 11.36 -0.12
N LEU A 14 22.40 11.90 0.96
CA LEU A 14 21.02 12.39 0.95
C LEU A 14 20.96 13.83 0.44
N SER A 15 20.00 14.12 -0.42
CA SER A 15 19.67 15.51 -0.79
C SER A 15 19.17 16.29 0.42
N ASP A 16 19.28 17.62 0.39
CA ASP A 16 18.77 18.46 1.47
C ASP A 16 17.24 18.33 1.63
N LEU A 17 16.52 18.11 0.54
CA LEU A 17 15.08 17.85 0.58
C LEU A 17 14.77 16.49 1.21
N ASP A 18 15.50 15.42 0.86
CA ASP A 18 15.34 14.12 1.51
C ASP A 18 15.58 14.21 3.03
N ARG A 19 16.61 14.98 3.46
CA ARG A 19 16.87 15.20 4.89
C ARG A 19 15.72 15.89 5.60
N LYS A 20 15.15 16.97 4.99
CA LYS A 20 13.99 17.66 5.55
C LYS A 20 12.77 16.77 5.65
N LEU A 21 12.50 15.95 4.63
CA LEU A 21 11.39 14.99 4.62
C LEU A 21 11.55 13.91 5.68
N LEU A 22 12.75 13.35 5.85
CA LEU A 22 13.02 12.30 6.84
C LEU A 22 13.02 12.84 8.28
N ASN A 23 13.49 14.07 8.49
CA ASN A 23 13.48 14.72 9.80
C ASN A 23 12.12 15.31 10.19
N LYS A 24 11.11 15.23 9.30
CA LYS A 24 9.79 15.85 9.50
C LYS A 24 9.85 17.39 9.66
N GLU A 25 10.83 18.01 9.02
CA GLU A 25 11.05 19.46 9.04
C GLU A 25 10.35 20.18 7.85
N PHE A 26 9.66 19.40 6.99
CA PHE A 26 8.94 19.96 5.85
C PHE A 26 7.57 20.49 6.27
N ALA A 27 7.30 21.76 5.99
CA ALA A 27 6.12 22.47 6.50
C ALA A 27 4.77 21.86 6.13
N LEU A 28 4.70 21.05 5.05
CA LEU A 28 3.47 20.40 4.60
C LEU A 28 3.22 19.03 5.26
N GLN A 29 4.07 18.55 6.17
CA GLN A 29 3.89 17.26 6.85
C GLN A 29 2.94 17.38 8.04
N PHE A 30 1.65 17.56 7.78
CA PHE A 30 0.60 17.74 8.78
C PHE A 30 -0.36 16.54 8.91
N ILE A 31 -0.30 15.58 7.99
CA ILE A 31 -1.15 14.38 8.01
C ILE A 31 -0.51 13.34 8.92
N ASP A 32 -1.17 13.01 10.02
CA ASP A 32 -0.74 11.93 10.90
C ASP A 32 -1.12 10.54 10.36
N ARG A 33 -0.63 9.50 11.04
CA ARG A 33 -0.81 8.11 10.66
C ARG A 33 -2.29 7.71 10.61
N ASP A 34 -3.05 8.10 11.61
CA ASP A 34 -4.44 7.66 11.77
C ASP A 34 -5.35 8.40 10.79
N LEU A 35 -5.14 9.71 10.60
CA LEU A 35 -5.85 10.49 9.60
C LEU A 35 -5.66 9.91 8.19
N LEU A 36 -4.42 9.57 7.82
CA LEU A 36 -4.15 9.00 6.50
C LEU A 36 -4.82 7.63 6.30
N LYS A 37 -4.85 6.79 7.34
CA LYS A 37 -5.58 5.51 7.31
C LYS A 37 -7.09 5.72 7.14
N TYR A 38 -7.68 6.66 7.91
CA TYR A 38 -9.11 6.95 7.80
C TYR A 38 -9.47 7.51 6.43
N ILE A 39 -8.67 8.42 5.87
CA ILE A 39 -8.87 8.91 4.50
C ILE A 39 -8.86 7.74 3.51
N ALA A 40 -7.84 6.88 3.57
CA ALA A 40 -7.74 5.71 2.70
C ALA A 40 -8.93 4.77 2.85
N LEU A 41 -9.35 4.49 4.10
CA LEU A 41 -10.50 3.62 4.39
C LEU A 41 -11.80 4.19 3.83
N VAL A 42 -12.06 5.48 4.03
CA VAL A 42 -13.27 6.16 3.51
C VAL A 42 -13.29 6.13 1.98
N LEU A 43 -12.18 6.46 1.32
CA LEU A 43 -12.08 6.44 -0.15
C LEU A 43 -12.27 5.03 -0.71
N MET A 44 -11.71 4.01 -0.06
CA MET A 44 -11.90 2.61 -0.44
C MET A 44 -13.36 2.19 -0.29
N THR A 45 -14.01 2.52 0.82
CA THR A 45 -15.42 2.19 1.08
C THR A 45 -16.35 2.87 0.07
N LEU A 46 -16.12 4.16 -0.22
CA LEU A 46 -16.87 4.89 -1.23
C LEU A 46 -16.75 4.26 -2.62
N GLY A 47 -15.56 3.77 -2.97
CA GLY A 47 -15.33 3.10 -4.25
C GLY A 47 -16.07 1.77 -4.37
N HIS A 48 -16.05 0.95 -3.32
CA HIS A 48 -16.77 -0.33 -3.30
C HIS A 48 -18.30 -0.16 -3.38
N TRP A 49 -18.83 0.88 -2.74
CA TRP A 49 -20.28 1.17 -2.73
C TRP A 49 -20.73 2.11 -3.85
N ALA A 50 -19.83 2.50 -4.75
CA ALA A 50 -20.12 3.50 -5.77
C ALA A 50 -21.33 3.15 -6.66
N LEU A 51 -21.51 1.88 -7.02
CA LEU A 51 -22.62 1.43 -7.84
C LEU A 51 -23.94 1.39 -7.07
N ASP A 52 -23.92 0.97 -5.80
CA ASP A 52 -25.11 0.97 -4.93
C ASP A 52 -25.55 2.40 -4.63
N ILE A 53 -24.60 3.30 -4.35
CA ILE A 53 -24.84 4.73 -4.17
C ILE A 53 -25.43 5.35 -5.44
N TYR A 54 -25.02 4.90 -6.64
CA TYR A 54 -25.57 5.39 -7.90
C TYR A 54 -27.06 5.12 -8.03
N ALA A 55 -27.55 4.00 -7.55
CA ALA A 55 -28.98 3.69 -7.54
C ALA A 55 -29.80 4.74 -6.76
N ILE A 56 -29.20 5.38 -5.77
CA ILE A 56 -29.81 6.39 -4.90
C ILE A 56 -29.57 7.80 -5.45
N ILE A 57 -28.33 8.19 -5.65
CA ILE A 57 -27.93 9.58 -5.97
C ILE A 57 -28.06 9.88 -7.48
N ARG A 58 -27.93 8.87 -8.35
CA ARG A 58 -27.97 8.98 -9.82
C ARG A 58 -26.98 9.97 -10.44
N SER A 59 -25.87 10.27 -9.73
CA SER A 59 -24.82 11.18 -10.18
C SER A 59 -23.66 10.40 -10.81
N LYS A 60 -23.58 10.38 -12.15
CA LYS A 60 -22.47 9.74 -12.88
C LYS A 60 -21.09 10.28 -12.49
N PRO A 61 -20.86 11.62 -12.38
CA PRO A 61 -19.56 12.15 -11.96
C PRO A 61 -19.14 11.69 -10.57
N PHE A 62 -20.07 11.62 -9.62
CA PHE A 62 -19.79 11.14 -8.26
C PHE A 62 -19.33 9.68 -8.26
N VAL A 63 -20.01 8.80 -9.01
CA VAL A 63 -19.63 7.39 -9.13
C VAL A 63 -18.26 7.24 -9.77
N GLN A 64 -17.98 7.97 -10.85
CA GLN A 64 -16.67 7.93 -11.50
C GLN A 64 -15.57 8.40 -10.57
N PHE A 65 -15.81 9.47 -9.82
CA PHE A 65 -14.88 9.95 -8.78
C PHE A 65 -14.65 8.89 -7.71
N SER A 66 -15.71 8.27 -7.17
CA SER A 66 -15.61 7.26 -6.11
C SER A 66 -14.83 6.02 -6.56
N ILE A 67 -15.09 5.53 -7.78
CA ILE A 67 -14.35 4.42 -8.38
C ILE A 67 -12.88 4.79 -8.61
N ALA A 68 -12.58 6.01 -8.98
CA ALA A 68 -11.19 6.46 -9.13
C ALA A 68 -10.51 6.60 -7.76
N ALA A 69 -11.17 7.25 -6.80
CA ALA A 69 -10.63 7.56 -5.49
C ALA A 69 -10.22 6.31 -4.68
N GLN A 70 -10.92 5.16 -4.85
CA GLN A 70 -10.54 3.92 -4.16
C GLN A 70 -9.10 3.45 -4.46
N TYR A 71 -8.56 3.78 -5.65
CA TYR A 71 -7.19 3.40 -6.03
C TYR A 71 -6.12 4.14 -5.23
N PHE A 72 -6.49 5.18 -4.47
CA PHE A 72 -5.61 5.84 -3.51
C PHE A 72 -5.26 4.93 -2.31
N ALA A 73 -6.20 4.10 -1.87
CA ALA A 73 -6.08 3.36 -0.61
C ALA A 73 -5.02 2.24 -0.62
N PRO A 74 -4.93 1.33 -1.63
CA PRO A 74 -3.99 0.22 -1.59
C PRO A 74 -2.52 0.64 -1.42
N PRO A 75 -1.97 1.65 -2.14
CA PRO A 75 -0.61 2.11 -1.93
C PRO A 75 -0.35 2.65 -0.52
N VAL A 76 -1.35 3.29 0.10
CA VAL A 76 -1.27 3.76 1.49
C VAL A 76 -1.16 2.57 2.45
N PHE A 77 -1.96 1.51 2.24
CA PHE A 77 -1.86 0.30 3.06
C PHE A 77 -0.55 -0.45 2.83
N PHE A 78 -0.05 -0.56 1.60
CA PHE A 78 1.26 -1.13 1.31
C PHE A 78 2.37 -0.39 2.06
N PHE A 79 2.32 0.94 2.08
CA PHE A 79 3.24 1.76 2.85
C PHE A 79 3.14 1.47 4.35
N PHE A 80 1.93 1.41 4.92
CA PHE A 80 1.75 1.15 6.35
C PHE A 80 2.14 -0.27 6.78
N ILE A 81 1.98 -1.27 5.92
CA ILE A 81 2.50 -2.62 6.21
C ILE A 81 4.03 -2.61 6.23
N THR A 82 4.66 -1.93 5.27
CA THR A 82 6.12 -1.78 5.21
C THR A 82 6.64 -1.02 6.44
N GLU A 83 6.00 0.08 6.80
CA GLU A 83 6.35 0.82 8.01
C GLU A 83 6.13 -0.02 9.27
N GLY A 84 4.99 -0.70 9.39
CA GLY A 84 4.65 -1.60 10.50
C GLY A 84 5.64 -2.75 10.65
N TYR A 85 6.20 -3.26 9.55
CA TYR A 85 7.25 -4.26 9.57
C TYR A 85 8.46 -3.79 10.41
N HIS A 86 8.87 -2.54 10.28
CA HIS A 86 10.02 -2.00 11.02
C HIS A 86 9.75 -1.72 12.49
N TYR A 87 8.52 -1.34 12.84
CA TYR A 87 8.16 -1.02 14.23
C TYR A 87 7.68 -2.22 15.06
N THR A 88 7.21 -3.30 14.40
CA THR A 88 6.69 -4.46 15.16
C THR A 88 7.80 -5.30 15.78
N LYS A 89 7.62 -5.67 17.06
CA LYS A 89 8.55 -6.55 17.78
C LYS A 89 8.50 -7.99 17.27
N SER A 90 7.34 -8.50 16.87
CA SER A 90 7.14 -9.87 16.41
C SER A 90 6.56 -9.90 14.99
N LYS A 91 7.44 -10.11 13.99
CA LYS A 91 7.08 -10.21 12.57
C LYS A 91 6.09 -11.34 12.32
N SER A 92 6.31 -12.50 12.96
CA SER A 92 5.43 -13.67 12.81
C SER A 92 4.03 -13.41 13.34
N LYS A 93 3.88 -12.82 14.53
CA LYS A 93 2.57 -12.45 15.07
C LYS A 93 1.86 -11.45 14.18
N TYR A 94 2.58 -10.51 13.58
CA TYR A 94 2.03 -9.54 12.64
C TYR A 94 1.52 -10.25 11.38
N ALA A 95 2.31 -11.14 10.78
CA ALA A 95 1.92 -11.91 9.61
C ALA A 95 0.70 -12.81 9.90
N ILE A 96 0.67 -13.52 11.03
CA ILE A 96 -0.46 -14.38 11.42
C ILE A 96 -1.75 -13.56 11.58
N ARG A 97 -1.70 -12.39 12.24
CA ARG A 97 -2.88 -11.52 12.36
C ARG A 97 -3.39 -11.09 10.99
N LEU A 98 -2.49 -10.69 10.09
CA LEU A 98 -2.87 -10.26 8.75
C LEU A 98 -3.47 -11.41 7.93
N LEU A 99 -2.92 -12.62 8.05
CA LEU A 99 -3.48 -13.83 7.44
C LEU A 99 -4.89 -14.13 7.96
N ILE A 100 -5.09 -14.09 9.29
CA ILE A 100 -6.40 -14.32 9.89
C ILE A 100 -7.42 -13.31 9.33
N PHE A 101 -7.07 -12.03 9.27
CA PHE A 101 -7.95 -11.02 8.68
C PHE A 101 -8.21 -11.26 7.19
N ALA A 102 -7.19 -11.66 6.41
CA ALA A 102 -7.35 -11.99 5.00
C ALA A 102 -8.34 -13.15 4.80
N VAL A 103 -8.27 -14.19 5.64
CA VAL A 103 -9.19 -15.34 5.58
C VAL A 103 -10.61 -14.95 6.01
N ILE A 104 -10.76 -14.19 7.10
CA ILE A 104 -12.09 -13.75 7.57
C ILE A 104 -12.78 -12.88 6.53
N THR A 105 -12.05 -11.94 5.92
CA THR A 105 -12.62 -11.01 4.93
C THR A 105 -12.85 -11.65 3.56
N GLN A 106 -12.32 -12.85 3.33
CA GLN A 106 -12.50 -13.56 2.06
C GLN A 106 -13.98 -13.90 1.79
N ILE A 107 -14.75 -14.25 2.83
CA ILE A 107 -16.18 -14.56 2.69
C ILE A 107 -16.96 -13.34 2.17
N PRO A 108 -16.99 -12.19 2.87
CA PRO A 108 -17.70 -11.02 2.36
C PRO A 108 -17.12 -10.52 1.03
N HIS A 109 -15.79 -10.61 0.81
CA HIS A 109 -15.18 -10.23 -0.47
C HIS A 109 -15.72 -11.08 -1.64
N SER A 110 -15.78 -12.41 -1.49
CA SER A 110 -16.31 -13.29 -2.54
C SER A 110 -17.81 -13.05 -2.79
N MET A 111 -18.58 -12.64 -1.80
CA MET A 111 -20.00 -12.29 -1.98
C MET A 111 -20.21 -11.04 -2.85
N THR A 112 -19.26 -10.13 -2.91
CA THR A 112 -19.34 -8.91 -3.75
C THR A 112 -18.95 -9.14 -5.21
N GLN A 113 -18.45 -10.33 -5.54
CA GLN A 113 -18.05 -10.64 -6.92
C GLN A 113 -19.26 -10.90 -7.84
N PRO A 114 -19.14 -10.61 -9.14
CA PRO A 114 -20.18 -10.95 -10.10
C PRO A 114 -20.47 -12.46 -10.08
N GLY A 115 -21.69 -12.84 -9.72
CA GLY A 115 -22.09 -14.25 -9.58
C GLY A 115 -22.27 -14.71 -8.13
N GLY A 116 -21.94 -13.87 -7.15
CA GLY A 116 -22.10 -14.15 -5.74
C GLY A 116 -21.03 -15.13 -5.19
N LEU A 117 -21.35 -15.80 -4.09
CA LEU A 117 -20.44 -16.72 -3.42
C LEU A 117 -20.27 -18.01 -4.25
N THR A 118 -19.16 -18.12 -4.99
CA THR A 118 -18.76 -19.35 -5.69
C THR A 118 -17.51 -19.95 -5.06
N LEU A 119 -17.29 -21.27 -5.26
CA LEU A 119 -16.04 -21.91 -4.80
C LEU A 119 -14.80 -21.31 -5.48
N TYR A 120 -14.96 -20.88 -6.76
CA TYR A 120 -13.88 -20.20 -7.48
C TYR A 120 -13.52 -18.88 -6.80
N ASP A 121 -14.51 -18.02 -6.53
CA ASP A 121 -14.26 -16.73 -5.90
C ASP A 121 -13.73 -16.87 -4.46
N LEU A 122 -14.16 -17.92 -3.75
CA LEU A 122 -13.71 -18.19 -2.39
C LEU A 122 -12.23 -18.61 -2.33
N PHE A 123 -11.76 -19.42 -3.29
CA PHE A 123 -10.42 -20.01 -3.23
C PHE A 123 -9.40 -19.40 -4.20
N LEU A 124 -9.85 -18.80 -5.29
CA LEU A 124 -9.00 -18.32 -6.39
C LEU A 124 -9.18 -16.84 -6.74
N ARG A 125 -9.85 -16.05 -5.91
CA ARG A 125 -9.96 -14.59 -6.07
C ARG A 125 -9.87 -13.93 -4.71
N TRP A 126 -8.67 -13.59 -4.31
CA TRP A 126 -8.41 -13.06 -2.98
C TRP A 126 -8.37 -11.53 -2.94
N SER A 127 -8.84 -10.98 -1.81
CA SER A 127 -8.80 -9.53 -1.55
C SER A 127 -7.36 -9.00 -1.41
N VAL A 128 -7.22 -7.69 -1.42
CA VAL A 128 -5.94 -6.98 -1.20
C VAL A 128 -5.26 -7.38 0.13
N LEU A 129 -6.01 -7.85 1.14
CA LEU A 129 -5.44 -8.29 2.41
C LEU A 129 -4.52 -9.51 2.26
N MET A 130 -4.82 -10.42 1.33
CA MET A 130 -3.92 -11.53 1.01
C MET A 130 -2.64 -11.01 0.35
N THR A 131 -2.73 -10.03 -0.53
CA THR A 131 -1.54 -9.37 -1.12
C THR A 131 -0.69 -8.69 -0.04
N LEU A 132 -1.31 -8.01 0.92
CA LEU A 132 -0.61 -7.42 2.07
C LEU A 132 0.11 -8.46 2.91
N PHE A 133 -0.55 -9.62 3.16
CA PHE A 133 0.07 -10.73 3.88
C PHE A 133 1.28 -11.29 3.11
N LEU A 134 1.12 -11.62 1.83
CA LEU A 134 2.21 -12.15 0.99
C LEU A 134 3.36 -11.16 0.87
N GLY A 135 3.05 -9.87 0.73
CA GLY A 135 4.06 -8.80 0.72
C GLY A 135 4.79 -8.65 2.05
N LEU A 136 4.09 -8.79 3.19
CA LEU A 136 4.74 -8.82 4.51
C LEU A 136 5.67 -10.03 4.66
N VAL A 137 5.26 -11.20 4.17
CA VAL A 137 6.13 -12.40 4.15
C VAL A 137 7.34 -12.16 3.24
N ALA A 138 7.15 -11.53 2.08
CA ALA A 138 8.26 -11.16 1.19
C ALA A 138 9.25 -10.20 1.85
N LEU A 139 8.79 -9.23 2.64
CA LEU A 139 9.64 -8.35 3.46
C LEU A 139 10.42 -9.14 4.52
N ILE A 140 9.77 -10.09 5.20
CA ILE A 140 10.45 -10.96 6.17
C ILE A 140 11.57 -11.77 5.49
N VAL A 141 11.28 -12.34 4.32
CA VAL A 141 12.26 -13.10 3.53
C VAL A 141 13.39 -12.20 3.03
N LEU A 142 13.10 -10.98 2.59
CA LEU A 142 14.11 -10.01 2.12
C LEU A 142 15.17 -9.73 3.20
N HIS A 143 14.76 -9.66 4.45
CA HIS A 143 15.62 -9.34 5.59
C HIS A 143 16.11 -10.57 6.38
N CYS A 144 15.82 -11.81 5.94
CA CYS A 144 16.38 -12.99 6.59
C CYS A 144 17.85 -13.21 6.19
N GLU A 145 18.56 -14.05 6.97
CA GLU A 145 19.98 -14.36 6.74
C GLU A 145 20.25 -15.41 5.65
N TRP A 146 19.24 -15.75 4.87
CA TRP A 146 19.38 -16.72 3.79
C TRP A 146 20.28 -16.21 2.67
N LYS A 147 20.88 -17.13 1.88
CA LYS A 147 21.65 -16.78 0.69
C LYS A 147 20.76 -16.02 -0.31
N LEU A 148 21.33 -15.00 -0.96
CA LEU A 148 20.61 -14.12 -1.89
C LEU A 148 19.78 -14.89 -2.95
N PRO A 149 20.30 -15.94 -3.64
CA PRO A 149 19.50 -16.66 -4.62
C PRO A 149 18.23 -17.29 -4.02
N LEU A 150 18.32 -17.84 -2.80
CA LEU A 150 17.18 -18.46 -2.12
C LEU A 150 16.14 -17.41 -1.74
N ARG A 151 16.56 -16.23 -1.25
CA ARG A 151 15.64 -15.11 -0.97
C ARG A 151 14.89 -14.67 -2.21
N LEU A 152 15.62 -14.45 -3.31
CA LEU A 152 15.02 -14.02 -4.59
C LEU A 152 14.06 -15.08 -5.14
N LEU A 153 14.42 -16.36 -5.08
CA LEU A 153 13.54 -17.46 -5.50
C LEU A 153 12.27 -17.52 -4.65
N THR A 154 12.37 -17.37 -3.33
CA THR A 154 11.21 -17.38 -2.43
C THR A 154 10.30 -16.16 -2.68
N ILE A 155 10.87 -14.96 -2.88
CA ILE A 155 10.09 -13.77 -3.22
C ILE A 155 9.39 -13.96 -4.57
N ALA A 156 10.07 -14.50 -5.58
CA ALA A 156 9.46 -14.82 -6.87
C ALA A 156 8.33 -15.85 -6.74
N ALA A 157 8.49 -16.87 -5.90
CA ALA A 157 7.44 -17.84 -5.59
C ALA A 157 6.22 -17.20 -4.92
N LEU A 158 6.42 -16.25 -3.97
CA LEU A 158 5.34 -15.49 -3.34
C LEU A 158 4.60 -14.60 -4.36
N MET A 159 5.32 -13.97 -5.28
CA MET A 159 4.71 -13.19 -6.38
C MET A 159 3.91 -14.12 -7.31
N GLY A 160 4.47 -15.27 -7.68
CA GLY A 160 3.76 -16.29 -8.46
C GLY A 160 2.51 -16.81 -7.76
N MET A 161 2.59 -17.07 -6.44
CA MET A 161 1.43 -17.48 -5.64
C MET A 161 0.35 -16.38 -5.60
N SER A 162 0.74 -15.13 -5.43
CA SER A 162 -0.19 -14.00 -5.46
C SER A 162 -0.92 -13.89 -6.81
N TRP A 163 -0.22 -14.15 -7.91
CA TRP A 163 -0.80 -14.18 -9.26
C TRP A 163 -1.73 -15.38 -9.46
N LEU A 164 -1.32 -16.59 -9.05
CA LEU A 164 -2.12 -17.81 -9.15
C LEU A 164 -3.42 -17.75 -8.33
N LEU A 165 -3.35 -17.14 -7.16
CA LEU A 165 -4.51 -16.89 -6.28
C LEU A 165 -5.39 -15.72 -6.78
N ASN A 166 -5.02 -15.11 -7.91
CA ASN A 166 -5.70 -13.94 -8.46
C ASN A 166 -5.99 -12.86 -7.39
N CYS A 167 -4.99 -12.59 -6.56
CA CYS A 167 -5.10 -11.57 -5.52
C CYS A 167 -5.26 -10.18 -6.13
N GLU A 168 -6.04 -9.31 -5.48
CA GLU A 168 -6.06 -7.90 -5.86
C GLU A 168 -4.66 -7.29 -5.71
N TRP A 169 -4.22 -6.52 -6.71
CA TRP A 169 -2.86 -5.96 -6.80
C TRP A 169 -1.72 -7.01 -6.89
N ALA A 170 -2.00 -8.27 -6.76
CA ALA A 170 -1.11 -9.42 -6.97
C ALA A 170 0.40 -9.07 -6.89
N VAL A 171 1.13 -9.26 -7.99
CA VAL A 171 2.58 -9.01 -8.08
C VAL A 171 2.93 -7.53 -7.82
N SER A 172 2.12 -6.61 -8.34
CA SER A 172 2.39 -5.16 -8.21
C SER A 172 2.37 -4.69 -6.75
N GLY A 173 1.45 -5.20 -5.93
CA GLY A 173 1.39 -4.87 -4.50
C GLY A 173 2.65 -5.30 -3.75
N ILE A 174 3.14 -6.52 -4.00
CA ILE A 174 4.40 -7.02 -3.41
C ILE A 174 5.58 -6.16 -3.88
N MET A 175 5.65 -5.83 -5.18
CA MET A 175 6.71 -4.97 -5.73
C MET A 175 6.72 -3.58 -5.07
N ILE A 176 5.55 -2.96 -4.86
CA ILE A 176 5.44 -1.66 -4.19
C ILE A 176 5.97 -1.74 -2.75
N MET A 177 5.59 -2.78 -2.00
CA MET A 177 6.05 -2.95 -0.62
C MET A 177 7.58 -3.13 -0.55
N LEU A 178 8.17 -3.95 -1.42
CA LEU A 178 9.62 -4.12 -1.51
C LEU A 178 10.32 -2.81 -1.91
N LEU A 179 9.76 -2.07 -2.86
CA LEU A 179 10.30 -0.77 -3.30
C LEU A 179 10.25 0.25 -2.15
N PHE A 180 9.15 0.31 -1.40
CA PHE A 180 9.02 1.22 -0.26
C PHE A 180 10.01 0.89 0.86
N ASP A 181 10.32 -0.37 1.06
CA ASP A 181 11.32 -0.83 2.02
C ASP A 181 12.74 -0.50 1.56
N LEU A 182 13.11 -0.90 0.35
CA LEU A 182 14.45 -0.70 -0.19
C LEU A 182 14.84 0.78 -0.32
N LEU A 183 13.87 1.64 -0.59
CA LEU A 183 14.07 3.09 -0.75
C LEU A 183 13.57 3.90 0.46
N ARG A 184 13.44 3.27 1.62
CA ARG A 184 12.94 3.91 2.84
C ARG A 184 13.69 5.18 3.21
N ASP A 185 15.00 5.15 3.09
CA ASP A 185 15.89 6.27 3.44
C ASP A 185 15.99 7.37 2.36
N LYS A 186 15.34 7.19 1.20
CA LYS A 186 15.41 8.12 0.06
C LYS A 186 14.00 8.45 -0.45
N PRO A 187 13.24 9.32 0.25
CA PRO A 187 11.82 9.53 -0.04
C PRO A 187 11.54 10.05 -1.45
N LEU A 188 12.41 10.88 -2.03
CA LEU A 188 12.21 11.36 -3.40
C LEU A 188 12.47 10.25 -4.44
N LEU A 189 13.54 9.48 -4.28
CA LEU A 189 13.81 8.34 -5.16
C LEU A 189 12.71 7.28 -5.02
N ARG A 190 12.20 7.06 -3.82
CA ARG A 190 11.05 6.18 -3.57
C ARG A 190 9.82 6.64 -4.35
N LEU A 191 9.49 7.94 -4.30
CA LEU A 191 8.36 8.51 -5.01
C LEU A 191 8.53 8.38 -6.53
N THR A 192 9.68 8.78 -7.08
CA THR A 192 9.92 8.71 -8.53
C THR A 192 9.91 7.28 -9.05
N SER A 193 10.56 6.34 -8.34
CA SER A 193 10.55 4.92 -8.69
C SER A 193 9.16 4.31 -8.60
N TYR A 194 8.36 4.71 -7.62
CA TYR A 194 6.97 4.29 -7.48
C TYR A 194 6.09 4.79 -8.63
N ILE A 195 6.22 6.07 -9.02
CA ILE A 195 5.50 6.66 -10.15
C ILE A 195 5.82 5.89 -11.46
N VAL A 196 7.10 5.62 -11.71
CA VAL A 196 7.55 4.89 -12.90
C VAL A 196 7.05 3.43 -12.86
N LEU A 197 7.16 2.75 -11.70
CA LEU A 197 6.65 1.39 -11.53
C LEU A 197 5.16 1.31 -11.85
N MET A 198 4.35 2.23 -11.32
CA MET A 198 2.90 2.20 -11.56
C MET A 198 2.52 2.52 -12.98
N LEU A 199 3.25 3.44 -13.63
CA LEU A 199 3.09 3.69 -15.06
C LEU A 199 3.37 2.42 -15.87
N ALA A 200 4.47 1.72 -15.59
CA ALA A 200 4.83 0.49 -16.27
C ALA A 200 3.79 -0.62 -16.04
N VAL A 201 3.38 -0.84 -14.78
CA VAL A 201 2.38 -1.86 -14.43
C VAL A 201 1.06 -1.62 -15.17
N ILE A 202 0.54 -0.39 -15.15
CA ILE A 202 -0.72 -0.07 -15.81
C ILE A 202 -0.57 -0.19 -17.33
N SER A 203 0.53 0.30 -17.94
CA SER A 203 0.79 0.17 -19.38
C SER A 203 0.85 -1.29 -19.82
N VAL A 204 1.49 -2.17 -19.05
CA VAL A 204 1.53 -3.60 -19.32
C VAL A 204 0.13 -4.23 -19.20
N THR A 205 -0.64 -3.83 -18.18
CA THR A 205 -1.97 -4.40 -17.93
C THR A 205 -2.96 -4.05 -19.05
N ILE A 206 -2.91 -2.83 -19.59
CA ILE A 206 -3.79 -2.40 -20.68
C ILE A 206 -3.21 -2.70 -22.08
N GLY A 207 -1.95 -3.13 -22.17
CA GLY A 207 -1.27 -3.42 -23.44
C GLY A 207 -0.93 -2.19 -24.27
N SER A 208 -1.00 -0.97 -23.70
CA SER A 208 -0.72 0.29 -24.40
C SER A 208 -0.29 1.38 -23.41
N PHE A 209 0.17 2.52 -23.92
CA PHE A 209 0.39 3.69 -23.09
C PHE A 209 -0.96 4.27 -22.63
N PRO A 210 -1.11 4.65 -21.33
CA PRO A 210 -2.37 5.16 -20.78
C PRO A 210 -2.87 6.41 -21.49
N ASP A 211 -4.11 6.39 -21.93
CA ASP A 211 -4.83 7.56 -22.38
C ASP A 211 -5.31 8.46 -21.22
N ALA A 212 -5.94 9.59 -21.53
CA ALA A 212 -6.43 10.50 -20.53
C ALA A 212 -7.45 9.86 -19.57
N ALA A 213 -8.34 8.97 -20.05
CA ALA A 213 -9.34 8.32 -19.22
C ALA A 213 -8.69 7.35 -18.22
N VAL A 214 -7.74 6.54 -18.65
CA VAL A 214 -6.95 5.64 -17.81
C VAL A 214 -6.10 6.45 -16.83
N PHE A 215 -5.49 7.55 -17.28
CA PHE A 215 -4.71 8.43 -16.43
C PHE A 215 -5.54 8.96 -15.25
N PHE A 216 -6.69 9.60 -15.50
CA PHE A 216 -7.51 10.16 -14.44
C PHE A 216 -8.15 9.10 -13.55
N ARG A 217 -8.49 7.93 -14.08
CA ARG A 217 -9.17 6.88 -13.33
C ARG A 217 -8.22 6.06 -12.46
N TYR A 218 -7.01 5.78 -12.91
CA TYR A 218 -6.09 4.86 -12.24
C TYR A 218 -4.79 5.53 -11.80
N LEU A 219 -4.06 6.19 -12.70
CA LEU A 219 -2.73 6.71 -12.41
C LEU A 219 -2.77 7.88 -11.43
N LEU A 220 -3.66 8.84 -11.65
CA LEU A 220 -3.72 10.03 -10.81
C LEU A 220 -4.02 9.70 -9.34
N PRO A 221 -5.04 8.88 -8.99
CA PRO A 221 -5.26 8.48 -7.59
C PRO A 221 -4.10 7.70 -6.98
N VAL A 222 -3.53 6.77 -7.74
CA VAL A 222 -2.38 5.97 -7.30
C VAL A 222 -1.17 6.86 -7.03
N TRP A 223 -0.81 7.76 -7.95
CA TRP A 223 0.31 8.68 -7.78
C TRP A 223 0.09 9.68 -6.65
N SER A 224 -1.15 10.16 -6.46
CA SER A 224 -1.49 11.06 -5.35
C SER A 224 -1.22 10.41 -3.99
N ALA A 225 -1.42 9.10 -3.84
CA ALA A 225 -1.05 8.39 -2.63
C ALA A 225 0.46 8.48 -2.34
N GLY A 226 1.30 8.25 -3.34
CA GLY A 226 2.76 8.39 -3.20
C GLY A 226 3.20 9.82 -2.85
N ILE A 227 2.56 10.82 -3.47
CA ILE A 227 2.80 12.25 -3.17
C ILE A 227 2.41 12.56 -1.72
N VAL A 228 1.22 12.13 -1.29
CA VAL A 228 0.74 12.35 0.10
C VAL A 228 1.65 11.68 1.11
N ILE A 229 2.04 10.42 0.90
CA ILE A 229 2.98 9.69 1.76
C ILE A 229 4.33 10.40 1.85
N THR A 230 4.79 11.01 0.77
CA THR A 230 6.13 11.62 0.74
C THR A 230 6.16 13.02 1.34
N PHE A 231 5.20 13.88 1.00
CA PHE A 231 5.24 15.30 1.35
C PHE A 231 4.32 15.70 2.50
N PHE A 232 3.24 14.97 2.74
CA PHE A 232 2.22 15.38 3.72
C PHE A 232 2.19 14.51 4.97
N TYR A 233 2.70 13.28 4.91
CA TYR A 233 2.70 12.35 6.05
C TYR A 233 3.82 12.68 7.04
N ASN A 234 3.45 12.89 8.32
CA ASN A 234 4.39 13.27 9.39
C ASN A 234 4.89 12.07 10.22
N GLY A 235 4.29 10.89 10.11
CA GLY A 235 4.67 9.71 10.88
C GLY A 235 4.26 9.72 12.35
N MET A 236 3.54 10.73 12.82
CA MET A 236 3.10 10.82 14.22
C MET A 236 1.84 9.99 14.46
N LEU A 237 1.69 9.51 15.70
CA LEU A 237 0.47 8.88 16.22
C LEU A 237 -0.27 9.98 17.01
N ASN A 238 -1.38 10.52 16.49
CA ASN A 238 -2.03 11.68 17.10
C ASN A 238 -3.49 11.50 17.48
N PHE A 239 -4.07 10.30 17.43
CA PHE A 239 -5.35 10.08 18.10
C PHE A 239 -5.12 9.31 19.40
N GLY A 240 -5.21 10.05 20.50
CA GLY A 240 -5.04 9.57 21.86
C GLY A 240 -6.00 8.45 22.25
N PHE A 241 -5.55 7.23 21.99
CA PHE A 241 -5.86 6.08 22.81
C PHE A 241 -4.52 5.46 23.22
N GLY A 242 -3.92 6.03 24.27
CA GLY A 242 -2.77 5.42 24.90
C GLY A 242 -1.58 6.34 25.13
N ASP A 243 -1.75 7.35 25.97
CA ASP A 243 -0.74 7.83 26.89
C ASP A 243 -1.44 8.27 28.18
N GLU A 244 -2.09 7.33 28.84
CA GLU A 244 -2.28 7.35 30.27
C GLU A 244 -1.66 6.08 30.84
N GLY A 245 -0.49 6.20 31.43
CA GLY A 245 0.10 5.17 32.26
C GLY A 245 1.52 4.81 31.88
N GLU A 246 2.47 5.54 32.49
CA GLU A 246 3.76 5.12 33.11
C GLU A 246 4.41 3.83 32.62
#